data_a3f6e285e177be04e95115d7ccc8d68f
#
_entry.id   a3f6e285e177be04e95115d7ccc8d68f
#
_cell.length_a   1.000
_cell.length_b   1.000
_cell.length_c   1.000
_cell.angle_alpha   90.00
_cell.angle_beta   90.00
_cell.angle_gamma   90.00
#
_symmetry.space_group_name_H-M   'P 1'
#
loop_
_entity.id
_entity.type
_entity.pdbx_description
1 polymer ?
#
loop_
_entity_poly.entity_id
_entity_poly.type
_entity_poly.pdbx_seq_one_letter_code
_entity_poly.pdbx_strand_id
1 'polypeptide(L)' 'MKNESWFVYILLCKDSTFYTGVTNDIKKRILAHENGKGAKYTKGRGPFKLLYKRAFETQSLALKEEIRIK' A
#
# COMPACT_ATOMS: atom_id res chain seq x y z
N MET A 1 5.82 20.51 12.48
CA MET A 1 5.98 19.96 11.77
C MET A 1 5.61 18.80 11.53
N LYS A 2 5.46 18.33 11.05
CA LYS A 2 5.03 17.25 10.92
C LYS A 2 5.83 16.29 10.40
N ASN A 3 5.81 15.27 10.82
CA ASN A 3 6.53 14.24 10.31
C ASN A 3 5.82 13.60 9.24
N GLU A 4 6.43 13.39 8.13
CA GLU A 4 5.82 12.65 7.10
C GLU A 4 6.48 11.32 7.06
N SER A 5 5.73 10.29 7.31
CA SER A 5 6.24 8.95 7.22
C SER A 5 5.80 8.34 5.91
N TRP A 6 6.60 7.42 5.41
CA TRP A 6 6.25 6.64 4.25
C TRP A 6 6.03 5.21 4.70
N PHE A 7 5.06 4.54 4.09
CA PHE A 7 4.67 3.21 4.51
C PHE A 7 4.78 2.23 3.37
N VAL A 8 5.28 1.04 3.69
CA VAL A 8 5.12 -0.11 2.83
C VAL A 8 3.93 -0.87 3.38
N TYR A 9 3.03 -1.29 2.52
CA TYR A 9 1.83 -1.98 2.96
C TYR A 9 1.53 -3.15 2.03
N ILE A 10 0.85 -4.16 2.57
CA ILE A 10 0.42 -5.31 1.79
C ILE A 10 -1.08 -5.47 1.96
N LEU A 11 -1.78 -5.53 0.84
CA LEU A 11 -3.23 -5.75 0.81
C LEU A 11 -3.52 -7.15 0.34
N LEU A 12 -4.49 -7.80 0.99
CA LEU A 12 -5.05 -9.03 0.50
C LEU A 12 -6.27 -8.66 -0.32
N CYS A 13 -6.30 -9.08 -1.57
CA CYS A 13 -7.39 -8.80 -2.48
C CYS A 13 -8.48 -9.84 -2.36
N LYS A 14 -9.66 -9.53 -2.90
CA LYS A 14 -10.80 -10.44 -2.87
C LYS A 14 -10.48 -11.80 -3.46
N ASP A 15 -9.66 -11.84 -4.50
CA ASP A 15 -9.33 -13.09 -5.20
C ASP A 15 -8.15 -13.81 -4.56
N SER A 16 -7.80 -13.47 -3.32
CA SER A 16 -6.72 -14.10 -2.56
C SER A 16 -5.32 -13.78 -3.08
N THR A 17 -5.19 -12.76 -3.91
CA THR A 17 -3.87 -12.31 -4.34
C THR A 17 -3.41 -11.16 -3.43
N PHE A 18 -2.12 -10.84 -3.48
CA PHE A 18 -1.55 -9.81 -2.65
C PHE A 18 -1.05 -8.65 -3.50
N TYR A 19 -1.15 -7.46 -2.95
CA TYR A 19 -0.58 -6.27 -3.59
C TYR A 19 0.31 -5.55 -2.59
N THR A 20 1.54 -5.25 -2.98
CA THR A 20 2.50 -4.52 -2.14
C THR A 20 2.70 -3.13 -2.73
N GLY A 21 2.56 -2.11 -1.90
CA GLY A 21 2.70 -0.73 -2.36
C GLY A 21 3.39 0.16 -1.34
N VAL A 22 3.61 1.39 -1.75
CA VAL A 22 4.22 2.42 -0.91
C VAL A 22 3.34 3.65 -0.94
N THR A 23 3.12 4.27 0.21
CA THR A 23 2.31 5.48 0.29
C THR A 23 2.71 6.30 1.51
N ASN A 24 2.40 7.57 1.49
CA ASN A 24 2.55 8.41 2.67
C ASN A 24 1.22 8.62 3.40
N ASP A 25 0.16 7.98 2.95
CA ASP A 25 -1.15 8.08 3.59
C ASP A 25 -1.92 6.78 3.36
N ILE A 26 -1.84 5.89 4.34
CA ILE A 26 -2.42 4.54 4.24
C ILE A 26 -3.94 4.60 4.01
N LYS A 27 -4.65 5.38 4.82
CA LYS A 27 -6.12 5.42 4.72
C LYS A 27 -6.57 5.91 3.36
N LYS A 28 -5.96 6.98 2.89
CA LYS A 28 -6.33 7.57 1.62
C LYS A 28 -6.01 6.61 0.49
N ARG A 29 -4.89 5.92 0.59
CA ARG A 29 -4.47 4.99 -0.46
C ARG A 29 -5.39 3.78 -0.53
N ILE A 30 -5.76 3.22 0.63
CA ILE A 30 -6.68 2.07 0.64
C ILE A 30 -8.03 2.47 0.05
N LEU A 31 -8.51 3.66 0.42
CA LEU A 31 -9.76 4.15 -0.14
C LEU A 31 -9.67 4.29 -1.65
N ALA A 32 -8.54 4.77 -2.16
CA ALA A 32 -8.34 4.87 -3.59
C ALA A 32 -8.37 3.49 -4.26
N HIS A 33 -7.76 2.49 -3.63
CA HIS A 33 -7.80 1.12 -4.17
C HIS A 33 -9.24 0.61 -4.22
N GLU A 34 -10.02 0.86 -3.16
CA GLU A 34 -11.40 0.40 -3.11
C GLU A 34 -12.27 1.08 -4.16
N ASN A 35 -11.91 2.29 -4.54
CA ASN A 35 -12.64 3.02 -5.57
C ASN A 35 -12.13 2.73 -6.98
N GLY A 36 -11.19 1.80 -7.11
CA GLY A 36 -10.66 1.42 -8.40
C GLY A 36 -9.66 2.41 -8.97
N LYS A 37 -9.13 3.30 -8.11
CA LYS A 37 -8.21 4.35 -8.55
C LYS A 37 -6.82 4.25 -7.96
N GLY A 38 -6.55 3.21 -7.19
CA GLY A 38 -5.27 3.09 -6.51
C GLY A 38 -4.17 2.56 -7.40
N ALA A 39 -4.41 1.46 -8.07
CA ALA A 39 -3.45 0.86 -8.97
C ALA A 39 -4.19 -0.01 -9.96
N LYS A 40 -3.59 -0.18 -11.12
CA LYS A 40 -4.20 -0.97 -12.16
C LYS A 40 -4.40 -2.42 -11.70
N TYR A 41 -3.42 -2.96 -11.00
CA TYR A 41 -3.47 -4.32 -10.50
C TYR A 41 -4.67 -4.56 -9.57
N THR A 42 -4.99 -3.56 -8.74
CA THR A 42 -6.04 -3.73 -7.73
C THR A 42 -7.44 -3.39 -8.23
N LYS A 43 -7.54 -2.86 -9.44
CA LYS A 43 -8.84 -2.48 -9.97
C LYS A 43 -9.73 -3.71 -10.11
N GLY A 44 -10.90 -3.67 -9.50
CA GLY A 44 -11.85 -4.77 -9.55
C GLY A 44 -11.52 -5.93 -8.62
N ARG A 45 -10.50 -5.81 -7.76
CA ARG A 45 -10.12 -6.87 -6.84
C ARG A 45 -10.50 -6.60 -5.39
N GLY A 46 -11.28 -5.55 -5.15
CA GLY A 46 -11.77 -5.26 -3.79
C GLY A 46 -12.90 -6.18 -3.39
N PRO A 47 -13.24 -6.21 -2.13
CA PRO A 47 -12.64 -5.41 -1.06
C PRO A 47 -11.25 -5.89 -0.67
N PHE A 48 -10.50 -5.02 0.02
CA PHE A 48 -9.13 -5.31 0.39
C PHE A 48 -9.00 -5.40 1.89
N LYS A 49 -8.05 -6.23 2.33
CA LYS A 49 -7.73 -6.33 3.74
C LYS A 49 -6.27 -5.92 3.91
N LEU A 50 -6.00 -4.98 4.81
CA LEU A 50 -4.63 -4.57 5.10
C LEU A 50 -4.00 -5.61 6.01
N LEU A 51 -3.00 -6.33 5.48
CA LEU A 51 -2.33 -7.37 6.23
C LEU A 51 -1.07 -6.89 6.93
N TYR A 52 -0.42 -5.89 6.38
CA TYR A 52 0.89 -5.48 6.85
C TYR A 52 1.12 -4.01 6.52
N LYS A 53 1.74 -3.29 7.44
CA LYS A 53 2.25 -1.96 7.14
C LYS A 53 3.47 -1.71 8.00
N ARG A 54 4.40 -0.95 7.45
CA ARG A 54 5.60 -0.56 8.17
C ARG A 54 6.00 0.84 7.76
N ALA A 55 6.32 1.68 8.73
CA ALA A 55 6.68 3.06 8.49
C ALA A 55 8.19 3.21 8.27
N PHE A 56 8.54 4.14 7.40
CA PHE A 56 9.92 4.50 7.13
C PHE A 56 10.01 6.03 7.11
N GLU A 57 11.18 6.56 7.41
CA GLU A 57 11.35 8.00 7.48
C GLU A 57 11.37 8.66 6.11
N THR A 58 11.75 7.92 5.07
CA THR A 58 11.83 8.48 3.72
C THR A 58 11.18 7.55 2.72
N GLN A 59 10.78 8.12 1.60
CA GLN A 59 10.24 7.34 0.50
C GLN A 59 11.27 6.36 -0.04
N SER A 60 12.53 6.78 -0.08
CA SER A 60 13.59 5.93 -0.58
C SER A 60 13.72 4.64 0.22
N LEU A 61 13.66 4.75 1.55
CA LEU A 61 13.73 3.57 2.41
C LEU A 61 12.52 2.67 2.21
N ALA A 62 11.35 3.26 2.07
CA ALA A 62 10.12 2.48 1.83
C ALA A 62 10.19 1.74 0.50
N LEU A 63 10.70 2.40 -0.55
CA LEU A 63 10.82 1.78 -1.85
C LEU A 63 11.80 0.60 -1.82
N LYS A 64 12.87 0.73 -1.04
CA LYS A 64 13.82 -0.38 -0.89
C LYS A 64 13.16 -1.57 -0.24
N GLU A 65 12.34 -1.33 0.76
CA GLU A 65 11.64 -2.41 1.45
C GLU A 65 10.61 -3.06 0.51
N GLU A 66 9.92 -2.26 -0.29
CA GLU A 66 8.96 -2.79 -1.24
C GLU A 66 9.64 -3.77 -2.20
N ILE A 67 10.79 -3.39 -2.71
CA ILE A 67 11.55 -4.22 -3.63
C ILE A 67 12.00 -5.51 -2.94
N ARG A 68 12.42 -5.40 -1.68
CA ARG A 68 12.86 -6.56 -0.92
C ARG A 68 11.71 -7.56 -0.71
N ILE A 69 10.51 -7.06 -0.45
CA ILE A 69 9.35 -7.91 -0.23
C ILE A 69 8.90 -8.59 -1.52
N LYS A 70 8.94 -7.83 -2.61
CA LYS A 70 8.56 -8.41 -3.89
C LYS A 70 9.63 -9.37 -4.36
#